data_9a696c2f1bb2e4ed07c6581f75093163
#
_entry.id   9a696c2f1bb2e4ed07c6581f75093163
#
_cell.length_a   1.000
_cell.length_b   1.000
_cell.length_c   1.000
_cell.angle_alpha   90.00
_cell.angle_beta   90.00
_cell.angle_gamma   90.00
#
_symmetry.space_group_name_H-M   'P 1'
#
loop_
_entity.id
_entity.type
_entity.pdbx_description
1 polymer ?
#
loop_
_entity_poly.entity_id
_entity_poly.type
_entity_poly.pdbx_seq_one_letter_code
_entity_poly.pdbx_strand_id
1 'polypeptide(L)'
;MFSGIDIRKINRIQIRIRFLSLCFFLGFFVLSAKLFYLATISYDSDNRMLKQINHQIERPLIYDRNANLVALNIDISSVAIRPSILSNKDDVIDRLLVAIPNLYREDLENKILNDRKFVWLKRGVTPNERERIHNLGIPGVQFIDETKRFYSAANTLSNVIGYINIDNKGQTGIEKYIDQNFNEEMKEGIHLSM
;
A
#
# COMPACT_ATOMS: atom_id res chain seq x y z
N MET A 1 43.41 -62.88 1.06
CA MET A 1 42.39 -63.29 2.05
C MET A 1 41.41 -62.15 2.21
N PHE A 2 40.36 -62.08 1.37
CA PHE A 2 39.35 -61.04 1.43
C PHE A 2 38.33 -61.42 2.50
N SER A 3 38.32 -60.67 3.59
CA SER A 3 37.35 -60.78 4.68
C SER A 3 35.94 -60.56 4.12
N GLY A 4 35.06 -61.56 4.28
CA GLY A 4 33.69 -61.51 3.80
C GLY A 4 32.92 -60.34 4.40
N ILE A 5 32.51 -59.47 3.53
CA ILE A 5 31.66 -58.29 3.87
C ILE A 5 30.34 -58.83 4.42
N ASP A 6 30.06 -58.53 5.69
CA ASP A 6 28.89 -59.02 6.43
C ASP A 6 27.60 -58.35 5.89
N ILE A 7 26.93 -59.05 4.94
CA ILE A 7 25.74 -58.57 4.21
C ILE A 7 24.64 -58.09 5.16
N ARG A 8 24.54 -58.68 6.36
CA ARG A 8 23.55 -58.27 7.37
C ARG A 8 23.85 -56.91 8.00
N LYS A 9 25.13 -56.49 8.08
CA LYS A 9 25.52 -55.16 8.54
C LYS A 9 25.22 -54.13 7.48
N ILE A 10 25.47 -54.43 6.22
CA ILE A 10 25.17 -53.55 5.08
C ILE A 10 23.68 -53.27 5.00
N ASN A 11 22.82 -54.26 5.08
CA ASN A 11 21.37 -54.09 5.06
C ASN A 11 20.85 -53.20 6.22
N ARG A 12 21.39 -53.37 7.43
CA ARG A 12 21.03 -52.49 8.57
C ARG A 12 21.45 -51.04 8.37
N ILE A 13 22.59 -50.81 7.78
CA ILE A 13 23.09 -49.47 7.46
C ILE A 13 22.20 -48.82 6.37
N GLN A 14 21.87 -49.56 5.31
CA GLN A 14 20.99 -49.06 4.25
C GLN A 14 19.59 -48.71 4.76
N ILE A 15 19.01 -49.50 5.67
CA ILE A 15 17.71 -49.17 6.27
C ILE A 15 17.78 -47.89 7.10
N ARG A 16 18.85 -47.68 7.87
CA ARG A 16 19.06 -46.45 8.65
C ARG A 16 19.24 -45.22 7.76
N ILE A 17 20.01 -45.37 6.68
CA ILE A 17 20.19 -44.27 5.70
C ILE A 17 18.87 -43.94 5.01
N ARG A 18 18.10 -44.92 4.59
CA ARG A 18 16.76 -44.67 3.97
C ARG A 18 15.82 -44.03 4.95
N PHE A 19 15.81 -44.43 6.23
CA PHE A 19 14.99 -43.78 7.26
C PHE A 19 15.40 -42.34 7.51
N LEU A 20 16.70 -42.05 7.63
CA LEU A 20 17.21 -40.71 7.79
C LEU A 20 16.88 -39.82 6.58
N SER A 21 17.04 -40.35 5.36
CA SER A 21 16.67 -39.67 4.12
C SER A 21 15.17 -39.35 4.10
N LEU A 22 14.32 -40.32 4.48
CA LEU A 22 12.87 -40.10 4.55
C LEU A 22 12.49 -38.99 5.55
N CYS A 23 13.09 -38.97 6.74
CA CYS A 23 12.88 -37.94 7.75
C CYS A 23 13.31 -36.54 7.24
N PHE A 24 14.44 -36.50 6.53
CA PHE A 24 14.93 -35.25 5.94
C PHE A 24 13.98 -34.73 4.88
N PHE A 25 13.51 -35.57 3.96
CA PHE A 25 12.54 -35.15 2.93
C PHE A 25 11.21 -34.73 3.53
N LEU A 26 10.74 -35.40 4.58
CA LEU A 26 9.51 -35.03 5.28
C LEU A 26 9.65 -33.65 5.95
N GLY A 27 10.76 -33.39 6.63
CA GLY A 27 11.06 -32.10 7.23
C GLY A 27 11.13 -31.00 6.20
N PHE A 28 11.79 -31.24 5.07
CA PHE A 28 11.87 -30.28 3.98
C PHE A 28 10.50 -29.99 3.35
N PHE A 29 9.67 -31.03 3.19
CA PHE A 29 8.31 -30.87 2.67
C PHE A 29 7.43 -30.02 3.58
N VAL A 30 7.51 -30.22 4.91
CA VAL A 30 6.77 -29.39 5.89
C VAL A 30 7.22 -27.92 5.84
N LEU A 31 8.54 -27.69 5.74
CA LEU A 31 9.08 -26.33 5.61
C LEU A 31 8.63 -25.65 4.31
N SER A 32 8.68 -26.38 3.18
CA SER A 32 8.23 -25.87 1.89
C SER A 32 6.74 -25.55 1.89
N ALA A 33 5.91 -26.41 2.49
CA ALA A 33 4.48 -26.16 2.62
C ALA A 33 4.19 -24.94 3.49
N LYS A 34 4.94 -24.74 4.58
CA LYS A 34 4.82 -23.56 5.43
C LYS A 34 5.24 -22.26 4.71
N LEU A 35 6.33 -22.31 3.95
CA LEU A 35 6.78 -21.16 3.15
C LEU A 35 5.77 -20.82 2.06
N PHE A 36 5.23 -21.82 1.37
CA PHE A 36 4.17 -21.61 0.38
C PHE A 36 2.91 -20.99 1.00
N TYR A 37 2.48 -21.49 2.17
CA TYR A 37 1.35 -20.96 2.92
C TYR A 37 1.58 -19.48 3.32
N LEU A 38 2.77 -19.15 3.83
CA LEU A 38 3.12 -17.76 4.16
C LEU A 38 3.17 -16.86 2.93
N ALA A 39 3.72 -17.35 1.82
CA ALA A 39 3.79 -16.60 0.57
C ALA A 39 2.40 -16.26 0.02
N THR A 40 1.45 -17.20 0.10
CA THR A 40 0.08 -16.96 -0.38
C THR A 40 -0.71 -16.00 0.51
N ILE A 41 -0.55 -16.05 1.83
CA ILE A 41 -1.22 -15.14 2.77
C ILE A 41 -0.67 -13.71 2.68
N SER A 42 0.65 -13.55 2.61
CA SER A 42 1.27 -12.22 2.50
C SER A 42 0.92 -11.52 1.19
N TYR A 43 0.81 -12.26 0.10
CA TYR A 43 0.47 -11.71 -1.22
C TYR A 43 -0.94 -11.13 -1.28
N ASP A 44 -1.91 -11.71 -0.56
CA ASP A 44 -3.31 -11.31 -0.64
C ASP A 44 -3.64 -10.05 0.19
N SER A 45 -2.93 -9.82 1.28
CA SER A 45 -3.18 -8.66 2.16
C SER A 45 -2.55 -7.36 1.62
N ASP A 46 -1.35 -7.42 1.07
CA ASP A 46 -0.67 -6.23 0.52
C ASP A 46 -1.27 -5.82 -0.83
N ASN A 47 -1.65 -6.79 -1.66
CA ASN A 47 -2.25 -6.50 -2.96
C ASN A 47 -3.67 -5.91 -2.87
N ARG A 48 -4.46 -6.23 -1.85
CA ARG A 48 -5.79 -5.62 -1.68
C ARG A 48 -5.69 -4.13 -1.35
N MET A 49 -4.73 -3.73 -0.51
CA MET A 49 -4.50 -2.31 -0.21
C MET A 49 -3.91 -1.56 -1.40
N LEU A 50 -2.91 -2.13 -2.08
CA LEU A 50 -2.31 -1.53 -3.26
C LEU A 50 -3.29 -1.48 -4.45
N LYS A 51 -4.17 -2.47 -4.59
CA LYS A 51 -5.18 -2.51 -5.66
C LYS A 51 -6.30 -1.50 -5.44
N GLN A 52 -6.66 -1.18 -4.20
CA GLN A 52 -7.59 -0.09 -3.90
C GLN A 52 -7.00 1.30 -4.18
N ILE A 53 -5.69 1.46 -4.07
CA ILE A 53 -5.00 2.74 -4.32
C ILE A 53 -4.72 2.93 -5.82
N ASN A 54 -4.41 1.87 -6.56
CA ASN A 54 -4.01 1.95 -7.97
C ASN A 54 -5.17 1.98 -8.99
N HIS A 55 -6.41 1.91 -8.56
CA HIS A 55 -7.58 2.02 -9.44
C HIS A 55 -8.35 3.33 -9.23
N GLN A 56 -7.69 4.41 -8.85
CA GLN A 56 -8.27 5.73 -9.08
C GLN A 56 -8.20 5.99 -10.58
N ILE A 57 -9.33 5.79 -11.27
CA ILE A 57 -9.52 6.24 -12.64
C ILE A 57 -9.12 7.71 -12.67
N GLU A 58 -8.13 8.04 -13.47
CA GLU A 58 -7.70 9.42 -13.63
C GLU A 58 -8.89 10.23 -14.15
N ARG A 59 -9.28 11.26 -13.41
CA ARG A 59 -10.35 12.15 -13.82
C ARG A 59 -9.92 12.96 -15.05
N PRO A 60 -10.83 13.21 -16.00
CA PRO A 60 -10.50 14.00 -17.17
C PRO A 60 -10.09 15.43 -16.79
N LEU A 61 -9.18 16.00 -17.55
CA LEU A 61 -8.79 17.40 -17.42
C LEU A 61 -9.95 18.30 -17.85
N ILE A 62 -10.15 19.42 -17.14
CA ILE A 62 -11.19 20.40 -17.48
C ILE A 62 -10.50 21.67 -17.99
N TYR A 63 -10.92 22.10 -19.16
CA TYR A 63 -10.43 23.33 -19.81
C TYR A 63 -11.56 24.35 -19.94
N ASP A 64 -11.20 25.63 -19.95
CA ASP A 64 -12.12 26.69 -20.31
C ASP A 64 -12.23 26.81 -21.85
N ARG A 65 -13.09 27.72 -22.33
CA ARG A 65 -13.24 27.99 -23.76
C ARG A 65 -11.99 28.55 -24.46
N ASN A 66 -11.02 29.04 -23.69
CA ASN A 66 -9.74 29.55 -24.19
C ASN A 66 -8.62 28.54 -24.09
N ALA A 67 -8.97 27.26 -23.80
CA ALA A 67 -8.06 26.15 -23.57
C ALA A 67 -7.14 26.33 -22.35
N ASN A 68 -7.49 27.19 -21.38
CA ASN A 68 -6.78 27.25 -20.11
C ASN A 68 -7.22 26.09 -19.21
N LEU A 69 -6.25 25.49 -18.54
CA LEU A 69 -6.47 24.37 -17.66
C LEU A 69 -7.14 24.84 -16.36
N VAL A 70 -8.36 24.40 -16.11
CA VAL A 70 -9.17 24.80 -14.96
C VAL A 70 -9.13 23.77 -13.84
N ALA A 71 -9.17 22.49 -14.19
CA ALA A 71 -9.00 21.40 -13.22
C ALA A 71 -8.06 20.33 -13.79
N LEU A 72 -7.07 19.93 -12.96
CA LEU A 72 -6.06 18.95 -13.34
C LEU A 72 -5.78 18.00 -12.19
N ASN A 73 -5.19 16.87 -12.52
CA ASN A 73 -4.69 15.90 -11.56
C ASN A 73 -3.21 16.17 -11.31
N ILE A 74 -2.80 16.22 -10.05
CA ILE A 74 -1.41 16.33 -9.64
C ILE A 74 -1.05 15.14 -8.77
N ASP A 75 0.11 14.56 -9.02
CA ASP A 75 0.63 13.49 -8.18
C ASP A 75 1.17 14.05 -6.88
N ILE A 76 0.73 13.49 -5.79
CA ILE A 76 1.16 13.83 -4.44
C ILE A 76 1.65 12.58 -3.73
N SER A 77 2.57 12.75 -2.81
CA SER A 77 2.98 11.66 -1.94
C SER A 77 2.33 11.82 -0.57
N SER A 78 1.81 10.74 -0.04
CA SER A 78 1.20 10.68 1.29
C SER A 78 1.99 9.75 2.19
N VAL A 79 1.98 9.98 3.50
CA VAL A 79 2.72 9.18 4.47
C VAL A 79 1.75 8.46 5.37
N ALA A 80 1.95 7.16 5.45
CA ALA A 80 1.25 6.27 6.36
C ALA A 80 2.24 5.54 7.27
N ILE A 81 1.75 5.06 8.40
CA ILE A 81 2.54 4.28 9.35
C ILE A 81 1.74 3.06 9.81
N ARG A 82 2.47 1.99 10.13
CA ARG A 82 1.93 0.80 10.78
C ARG A 82 2.29 0.80 12.27
N PRO A 83 1.42 1.26 13.17
CA PRO A 83 1.73 1.35 14.60
C PRO A 83 2.06 0.01 15.27
N SER A 84 1.51 -1.08 14.74
CA SER A 84 1.70 -2.44 15.30
C SER A 84 3.14 -2.97 15.23
N ILE A 85 4.00 -2.39 14.39
CA ILE A 85 5.42 -2.81 14.25
C ILE A 85 6.41 -1.87 14.92
N LEU A 86 5.92 -0.81 15.57
CA LEU A 86 6.76 0.14 16.29
C LEU A 86 7.11 -0.40 17.68
N SER A 87 8.40 -0.42 17.99
CA SER A 87 8.88 -0.84 19.30
C SER A 87 8.79 0.26 20.35
N ASN A 88 9.09 1.51 19.99
CA ASN A 88 9.02 2.67 20.89
C ASN A 88 8.18 3.77 20.21
N LYS A 89 6.90 3.84 20.58
CA LYS A 89 5.93 4.75 19.97
C LYS A 89 6.19 6.20 20.32
N ASP A 90 6.62 6.48 21.57
CA ASP A 90 6.86 7.85 22.05
C ASP A 90 8.06 8.48 21.33
N ASP A 91 9.17 7.76 21.21
CA ASP A 91 10.34 8.22 20.44
C ASP A 91 9.98 8.50 18.97
N VAL A 92 9.16 7.64 18.36
CA VAL A 92 8.69 7.85 16.98
C VAL A 92 7.86 9.11 16.86
N ILE A 93 6.97 9.40 17.81
CA ILE A 93 6.15 10.61 17.84
C ILE A 93 7.06 11.85 17.92
N ASP A 94 8.03 11.86 18.81
CA ASP A 94 8.94 12.99 18.96
C ASP A 94 9.74 13.27 17.68
N ARG A 95 10.26 12.23 17.05
CA ARG A 95 11.02 12.34 15.80
C ARG A 95 10.12 12.80 14.62
N LEU A 96 8.87 12.35 14.54
CA LEU A 96 7.92 12.78 13.52
C LEU A 96 7.52 14.24 13.70
N LEU A 97 7.36 14.74 14.91
CA LEU A 97 7.06 16.15 15.18
C LEU A 97 8.17 17.09 14.71
N VAL A 98 9.44 16.65 14.82
CA VAL A 98 10.58 17.41 14.28
C VAL A 98 10.58 17.42 12.75
N ALA A 99 10.25 16.28 12.11
CA ALA A 99 10.26 16.17 10.65
C ALA A 99 9.09 16.89 9.98
N ILE A 100 7.93 16.94 10.64
CA ILE A 100 6.69 17.53 10.11
C ILE A 100 6.15 18.59 11.09
N PRO A 101 6.59 19.85 11.00
CA PRO A 101 6.27 20.90 11.99
C PRO A 101 4.78 21.22 12.14
N ASN A 102 3.95 20.84 11.16
CA ASN A 102 2.51 21.14 11.13
C ASN A 102 1.64 20.01 11.73
N LEU A 103 2.25 19.03 12.40
CA LEU A 103 1.50 17.99 13.11
C LEU A 103 1.41 18.33 14.61
N TYR A 104 0.24 18.08 15.17
CA TYR A 104 0.03 18.23 16.60
C TYR A 104 0.33 16.91 17.32
N ARG A 105 0.98 17.00 18.50
CA ARG A 105 1.33 15.82 19.31
C ARG A 105 0.11 14.96 19.62
N GLU A 106 -0.98 15.59 20.06
CA GLU A 106 -2.22 14.90 20.44
C GLU A 106 -2.80 14.06 19.29
N ASP A 107 -2.77 14.60 18.06
CA ASP A 107 -3.22 13.88 16.86
C ASP A 107 -2.35 12.66 16.56
N LEU A 108 -1.02 12.77 16.73
CA LEU A 108 -0.09 11.67 16.52
C LEU A 108 -0.25 10.59 17.59
N GLU A 109 -0.41 10.97 18.86
CA GLU A 109 -0.66 10.05 19.96
C GLU A 109 -1.94 9.26 19.71
N ASN A 110 -3.04 9.92 19.39
CA ASN A 110 -4.31 9.28 19.05
C ASN A 110 -4.21 8.32 17.85
N LYS A 111 -3.33 8.59 16.90
CA LYS A 111 -3.12 7.77 15.73
C LYS A 111 -2.17 6.60 15.97
N ILE A 112 -1.10 6.80 16.74
CA ILE A 112 0.01 5.84 16.87
C ILE A 112 -0.14 4.94 18.09
N LEU A 113 -0.68 5.45 19.22
CA LEU A 113 -0.84 4.66 20.45
C LEU A 113 -1.90 3.56 20.30
N ASN A 114 -2.92 3.78 19.47
CA ASN A 114 -3.87 2.75 19.13
C ASN A 114 -3.21 1.71 18.21
N ASP A 115 -3.30 0.42 18.53
CA ASP A 115 -2.70 -0.70 17.76
C ASP A 115 -3.46 -0.95 16.44
N ARG A 116 -3.50 0.07 15.60
CA ARG A 116 -4.07 -0.04 14.26
C ARG A 116 -3.02 -0.63 13.30
N LYS A 117 -3.48 -1.43 12.35
CA LYS A 117 -2.60 -2.01 11.32
C LYS A 117 -2.09 -0.97 10.33
N PHE A 118 -2.82 0.12 10.14
CA PHE A 118 -2.51 1.17 9.17
C PHE A 118 -3.13 2.49 9.61
N VAL A 119 -2.35 3.57 9.54
CA VAL A 119 -2.80 4.93 9.88
C VAL A 119 -2.15 5.96 8.96
N TRP A 120 -2.95 6.84 8.40
CA TRP A 120 -2.46 8.01 7.66
C TRP A 120 -1.87 9.04 8.63
N LEU A 121 -0.60 9.36 8.48
CA LEU A 121 0.05 10.45 9.22
C LEU A 121 -0.27 11.80 8.59
N LYS A 122 0.06 11.94 7.30
CA LYS A 122 -0.19 13.16 6.53
C LYS A 122 -0.37 12.82 5.06
N ARG A 123 -1.39 13.42 4.44
CA ARG A 123 -1.60 13.36 3.00
C ARG A 123 -0.97 14.59 2.33
N GLY A 124 -0.38 14.39 1.15
CA GLY A 124 0.23 15.46 0.37
C GLY A 124 1.45 16.06 1.05
N VAL A 125 2.45 15.24 1.34
CA VAL A 125 3.75 15.71 1.86
C VAL A 125 4.56 16.34 0.75
N THR A 126 5.26 17.41 1.08
CA THR A 126 6.21 18.05 0.16
C THR A 126 7.45 17.15 -0.04
N PRO A 127 8.20 17.31 -1.15
CA PRO A 127 9.44 16.56 -1.36
C PRO A 127 10.44 16.68 -0.19
N ASN A 128 10.57 17.89 0.38
CA ASN A 128 11.44 18.13 1.54
C ASN A 128 10.95 17.43 2.81
N GLU A 129 9.63 17.35 3.04
CA GLU A 129 9.07 16.59 4.16
C GLU A 129 9.27 15.10 3.97
N ARG A 130 9.05 14.60 2.73
CA ARG A 130 9.28 13.20 2.38
C ARG A 130 10.72 12.78 2.67
N GLU A 131 11.70 13.59 2.24
CA GLU A 131 13.10 13.35 2.49
C GLU A 131 13.44 13.33 4.00
N ARG A 132 12.96 14.31 4.76
CA ARG A 132 13.16 14.36 6.21
C ARG A 132 12.58 13.12 6.90
N ILE A 133 11.37 12.72 6.55
CA ILE A 133 10.73 11.52 7.13
C ILE A 133 11.49 10.26 6.73
N HIS A 134 11.91 10.15 5.47
CA HIS A 134 12.68 9.01 4.99
C HIS A 134 13.99 8.85 5.75
N ASN A 135 14.70 9.96 5.99
CA ASN A 135 15.98 9.98 6.71
C ASN A 135 15.85 9.62 8.20
N LEU A 136 14.63 9.66 8.77
CA LEU A 136 14.41 9.16 10.13
C LEU A 136 14.57 7.64 10.23
N GLY A 137 14.42 6.90 9.13
CA GLY A 137 14.55 5.44 9.12
C GLY A 137 13.57 4.72 10.05
N ILE A 138 12.37 5.25 10.24
CA ILE A 138 11.36 4.67 11.15
C ILE A 138 10.76 3.43 10.49
N PRO A 139 10.84 2.24 11.14
CA PRO A 139 10.21 1.04 10.62
C PRO A 139 8.68 1.23 10.53
N GLY A 140 8.08 0.73 9.44
CA GLY A 140 6.63 0.82 9.26
C GLY A 140 6.10 2.10 8.66
N VAL A 141 6.94 3.09 8.39
CA VAL A 141 6.58 4.25 7.57
C VAL A 141 6.56 3.83 6.11
N GLN A 142 5.50 4.21 5.42
CA GLN A 142 5.27 3.95 4.00
C GLN A 142 4.89 5.24 3.30
N PHE A 143 5.47 5.44 2.11
CA PHE A 143 5.07 6.52 1.21
C PHE A 143 4.13 5.93 0.16
N ILE A 144 3.00 6.58 -0.02
CA ILE A 144 1.95 6.16 -0.95
C ILE A 144 1.73 7.32 -1.90
N ASP A 145 1.93 7.05 -3.18
CA ASP A 145 1.69 8.05 -4.20
C ASP A 145 0.19 8.04 -4.53
N GLU A 146 -0.42 9.22 -4.46
CA GLU A 146 -1.85 9.46 -4.67
C GLU A 146 -2.01 10.59 -5.71
N THR A 147 -3.13 10.62 -6.39
CA THR A 147 -3.49 11.71 -7.28
C THR A 147 -4.46 12.66 -6.57
N LYS A 148 -4.16 13.95 -6.59
CA LYS A 148 -5.00 14.99 -6.02
C LYS A 148 -5.52 15.92 -7.11
N ARG A 149 -6.81 16.22 -7.06
CA ARG A 149 -7.44 17.21 -7.94
C ARG A 149 -7.04 18.62 -7.55
N PHE A 150 -6.53 19.39 -8.51
CA PHE A 150 -6.17 20.78 -8.35
C PHE A 150 -7.03 21.66 -9.25
N TYR A 151 -7.49 22.80 -8.72
CA TYR A 151 -8.32 23.76 -9.41
C TYR A 151 -7.58 25.09 -9.52
N SER A 152 -7.22 25.49 -10.75
CA SER A 152 -6.44 26.73 -10.99
C SER A 152 -7.26 28.01 -10.76
N ALA A 153 -8.58 27.92 -10.93
CA ALA A 153 -9.50 29.06 -10.79
C ALA A 153 -10.54 28.83 -9.67
N ALA A 154 -10.13 28.19 -8.55
CA ALA A 154 -11.01 27.82 -7.47
C ALA A 154 -11.87 28.97 -6.93
N ASN A 155 -11.32 30.17 -6.82
CA ASN A 155 -12.05 31.33 -6.27
C ASN A 155 -13.18 31.86 -7.18
N THR A 156 -13.06 31.65 -8.48
CA THR A 156 -14.01 32.26 -9.46
C THR A 156 -15.00 31.24 -9.99
N LEU A 157 -14.58 29.97 -10.17
CA LEU A 157 -15.35 28.95 -10.86
C LEU A 157 -15.81 27.78 -9.95
N SER A 158 -15.58 27.86 -8.64
CA SER A 158 -15.92 26.80 -7.69
C SER A 158 -17.39 26.37 -7.74
N ASN A 159 -18.32 27.32 -7.94
CA ASN A 159 -19.74 27.02 -8.01
C ASN A 159 -20.14 26.28 -9.30
N VAL A 160 -19.40 26.48 -10.38
CA VAL A 160 -19.67 25.84 -11.69
C VAL A 160 -18.97 24.50 -11.78
N ILE A 161 -17.67 24.47 -11.46
CA ILE A 161 -16.84 23.25 -11.53
C ILE A 161 -17.24 22.28 -10.43
N GLY A 162 -17.54 22.80 -9.24
CA GLY A 162 -17.77 22.00 -8.05
C GLY A 162 -16.46 21.52 -7.41
N TYR A 163 -16.55 20.48 -6.63
CA TYR A 163 -15.41 19.87 -5.93
C TYR A 163 -15.61 18.35 -5.79
N ILE A 164 -14.51 17.67 -5.50
CA ILE A 164 -14.48 16.24 -5.19
C ILE A 164 -14.25 16.03 -3.69
N ASN A 165 -14.72 14.89 -3.18
CA ASN A 165 -14.40 14.46 -1.81
C ASN A 165 -13.03 13.75 -1.74
N ILE A 166 -12.68 13.27 -0.54
CA ILE A 166 -11.42 12.54 -0.28
C ILE A 166 -11.32 11.24 -1.10
N ASP A 167 -12.47 10.64 -1.43
CA ASP A 167 -12.55 9.41 -2.21
C ASP A 167 -12.56 9.68 -3.75
N ASN A 168 -12.18 10.89 -4.17
CA ASN A 168 -12.15 11.33 -5.57
C ASN A 168 -13.54 11.28 -6.27
N LYS A 169 -14.63 11.48 -5.51
CA LYS A 169 -16.00 11.52 -6.05
C LYS A 169 -16.51 12.96 -6.12
N GLY A 170 -17.05 13.34 -7.29
CA GLY A 170 -17.65 14.65 -7.53
C GLY A 170 -18.89 14.88 -6.64
N GLN A 171 -18.89 15.97 -5.89
CA GLN A 171 -19.98 16.30 -4.97
C GLN A 171 -20.97 17.27 -5.61
N THR A 172 -20.48 18.23 -6.39
CA THR A 172 -21.29 19.28 -7.03
C THR A 172 -20.74 19.63 -8.41
N GLY A 173 -21.50 20.41 -9.16
CA GLY A 173 -21.09 21.02 -10.44
C GLY A 173 -20.69 20.03 -11.52
N ILE A 174 -19.76 20.47 -12.36
CA ILE A 174 -19.21 19.67 -13.48
C ILE A 174 -18.54 18.39 -12.97
N GLU A 175 -17.88 18.43 -11.83
CA GLU A 175 -17.24 17.25 -11.24
C GLU A 175 -18.25 16.11 -10.93
N LYS A 176 -19.43 16.48 -10.43
CA LYS A 176 -20.51 15.51 -10.20
C LYS A 176 -21.10 15.00 -11.51
N TYR A 177 -21.26 15.87 -12.49
CA TYR A 177 -21.77 15.49 -13.82
C TYR A 177 -20.82 14.50 -14.52
N ILE A 178 -19.51 14.72 -14.42
CA ILE A 178 -18.49 13.79 -14.94
C ILE A 178 -18.64 12.42 -14.30
N ASP A 179 -18.81 12.34 -12.97
CA ASP A 179 -18.95 11.05 -12.29
C ASP A 179 -20.23 10.29 -12.70
N GLN A 180 -21.30 11.02 -12.96
CA GLN A 180 -22.56 10.39 -13.37
C GLN A 180 -22.46 9.80 -14.78
N ASN A 181 -21.88 10.53 -15.72
CA ASN A 181 -21.85 10.12 -17.13
C ASN A 181 -20.62 9.23 -17.45
N PHE A 182 -19.46 9.52 -16.89
CA PHE A 182 -18.25 8.75 -17.17
C PHE A 182 -18.31 7.32 -16.60
N ASN A 183 -18.98 7.14 -15.46
CA ASN A 183 -19.18 5.81 -14.89
C ASN A 183 -20.19 4.96 -15.68
N GLU A 184 -21.13 5.58 -16.41
CA GLU A 184 -22.07 4.87 -17.27
C GLU A 184 -21.40 4.42 -18.58
N GLU A 185 -20.65 5.30 -19.24
CA GLU A 185 -19.90 4.97 -20.46
C GLU A 185 -18.83 3.88 -20.25
N MET A 186 -18.14 3.89 -19.11
CA MET A 186 -17.18 2.84 -18.77
C MET A 186 -17.84 1.49 -18.50
N LYS A 187 -19.04 1.47 -17.92
CA LYS A 187 -19.80 0.23 -17.73
C LYS A 187 -20.29 -0.35 -19.04
N GLU A 188 -20.73 0.50 -19.97
CA GLU A 188 -21.15 0.08 -21.31
C GLU A 188 -19.95 -0.39 -22.15
N GLY A 189 -18.80 0.28 -22.08
CA GLY A 189 -17.57 -0.11 -22.80
C GLY A 189 -17.00 -1.46 -22.37
N ILE A 190 -17.17 -1.85 -21.11
CA ILE A 190 -16.75 -3.17 -20.61
C ILE A 190 -17.69 -4.29 -21.09
N HIS A 191 -18.97 -4.00 -21.32
CA HIS A 191 -19.94 -4.97 -21.85
C HIS A 191 -19.74 -5.28 -23.35
N LEU A 192 -19.05 -4.40 -24.10
CA LEU A 192 -18.77 -4.61 -25.53
C LEU A 192 -17.47 -5.37 -25.82
N SER A 193 -16.65 -5.65 -24.79
CA SER A 193 -15.36 -6.36 -24.93
C SER A 193 -15.35 -7.78 -24.37
N MET A 194 -16.51 -8.36 -24.06
CA MET A 194 -16.71 -9.77 -23.75
C MET A 194 -17.50 -10.43 -24.90
#